data_18e73f07ff90a8e65649ce1982217e05
#
_entry.id   18e73f07ff90a8e65649ce1982217e05
#
_cell.length_a   1.000
_cell.length_b   1.000
_cell.length_c   1.000
_cell.angle_alpha   90.00
_cell.angle_beta   90.00
_cell.angle_gamma   90.00
#
_symmetry.space_group_name_H-M   'P 1'
#
loop_
_entity.id
_entity.type
_entity.pdbx_description
1 polymer ?
#
loop_
_entity_poly.entity_id
_entity_poly.type
_entity_poly.pdbx_seq_one_letter_code
_entity_poly.pdbx_strand_id
1 'polypeptide(L)'
;MTSLKGSPRIVEGNFDCSNNRLTSLKDGPETVRGNYLCYESKLKSLVGSPKEVGDTFDCNANMLTTLEGGPKIVKNKFDCSFNDLTTLEGGPQEVGKEYDCIGNNIDSLRGAPSLILGTFNCKHNDLSSLEYCPKAYSIICTENLVNFSKEEIAKYLIP
;
A
#
# COMPACT_ATOMS: atom_id res chain seq x y z
N MET A 1 4.14 0.17 22.10
CA MET A 1 3.91 1.63 21.98
C MET A 1 2.47 1.86 21.52
N THR A 2 1.80 2.92 22.00
CA THR A 2 0.40 3.25 21.65
C THR A 2 0.25 4.64 21.01
N SER A 3 1.33 5.43 20.96
CA SER A 3 1.35 6.79 20.40
C SER A 3 2.73 7.09 19.84
N LEU A 4 2.79 7.94 18.82
CA LEU A 4 4.02 8.46 18.22
C LEU A 4 4.41 9.85 18.76
N LYS A 5 3.74 10.32 19.81
CA LYS A 5 4.03 11.62 20.43
C LYS A 5 5.50 11.69 20.86
N GLY A 6 6.21 12.71 20.40
CA GLY A 6 7.64 12.88 20.64
C GLY A 6 8.54 12.29 19.56
N SER A 7 7.97 11.72 18.49
CA SER A 7 8.75 11.31 17.33
C SER A 7 9.47 12.51 16.69
N PRO A 8 10.63 12.30 16.07
CA PRO A 8 11.30 13.35 15.30
C PRO A 8 10.43 13.75 14.11
N ARG A 9 10.43 15.01 13.76
CA ARG A 9 9.66 15.54 12.64
C ARG A 9 10.23 15.13 11.28
N ILE A 10 11.57 14.98 11.22
CA ILE A 10 12.31 14.57 10.03
C ILE A 10 13.17 13.36 10.40
N VAL A 11 13.13 12.33 9.60
CA VAL A 11 13.95 11.11 9.71
C VAL A 11 14.71 10.95 8.39
N GLU A 12 16.04 11.12 8.45
CA GLU A 12 16.92 10.98 7.28
C GLU A 12 17.12 9.51 6.85
N GLY A 13 16.90 8.56 7.75
CA GLY A 13 16.97 7.13 7.52
C GLY A 13 15.59 6.46 7.60
N ASN A 14 15.56 5.28 8.19
CA ASN A 14 14.35 4.48 8.39
C ASN A 14 13.62 4.90 9.66
N PHE A 15 12.29 4.88 9.59
CA PHE A 15 11.40 5.00 10.74
C PHE A 15 10.62 3.70 10.91
N ASP A 16 10.86 3.02 12.03
CA ASP A 16 10.20 1.76 12.36
C ASP A 16 9.36 1.91 13.62
N CYS A 17 8.05 1.82 13.45
CA CYS A 17 7.06 1.79 14.52
C CYS A 17 6.16 0.55 14.44
N SER A 18 6.60 -0.48 13.72
CA SER A 18 5.90 -1.75 13.55
C SER A 18 5.80 -2.57 14.84
N ASN A 19 5.03 -3.65 14.83
CA ASN A 19 4.86 -4.58 15.95
C ASN A 19 4.46 -3.86 17.26
N ASN A 20 3.52 -2.94 17.16
CA ASN A 20 3.07 -2.11 18.29
C ASN A 20 1.55 -2.20 18.49
N ARG A 21 1.00 -1.33 19.31
CA ARG A 21 -0.46 -1.19 19.51
C ARG A 21 -0.96 0.17 19.05
N LEU A 22 -0.36 0.68 17.96
CA LEU A 22 -0.76 1.96 17.39
C LEU A 22 -2.13 1.82 16.72
N THR A 23 -2.98 2.81 16.96
CA THR A 23 -4.29 2.94 16.29
C THR A 23 -4.31 4.11 15.29
N SER A 24 -3.25 4.93 15.28
CA SER A 24 -3.09 6.10 14.42
C SER A 24 -1.60 6.42 14.26
N LEU A 25 -1.24 7.05 13.15
CA LEU A 25 0.11 7.57 12.87
C LEU A 25 0.26 9.05 13.25
N LYS A 26 -0.76 9.62 13.91
CA LYS A 26 -0.71 11.01 14.37
C LYS A 26 0.52 11.28 15.24
N ASP A 27 1.09 12.47 15.11
CA ASP A 27 2.31 12.91 15.77
C ASP A 27 3.58 12.13 15.34
N GLY A 28 3.50 11.34 14.26
CA GLY A 28 4.66 10.72 13.62
C GLY A 28 5.46 11.70 12.77
N PRO A 29 6.57 11.23 12.16
CA PRO A 29 7.41 12.08 11.31
C PRO A 29 6.67 12.56 10.06
N GLU A 30 6.91 13.83 9.70
CA GLU A 30 6.38 14.45 8.48
C GLU A 30 7.22 14.11 7.24
N THR A 31 8.48 13.74 7.44
CA THR A 31 9.42 13.38 6.38
C THR A 31 10.23 12.15 6.79
N VAL A 32 10.24 11.11 5.94
CA VAL A 32 11.07 9.92 6.10
C VAL A 32 11.75 9.63 4.77
N ARG A 33 13.09 9.70 4.73
CA ARG A 33 13.87 9.50 3.50
C ARG A 33 14.19 8.04 3.18
N GLY A 34 14.13 7.17 4.19
CA GLY A 34 14.24 5.73 4.04
C GLY A 34 12.88 5.04 4.13
N ASN A 35 12.84 3.88 4.77
CA ASN A 35 11.63 3.09 4.98
C ASN A 35 10.76 3.69 6.09
N TYR A 36 9.44 3.64 5.89
CA TYR A 36 8.44 3.87 6.93
C TYR A 36 7.71 2.55 7.20
N LEU A 37 7.99 1.95 8.35
CA LEU A 37 7.45 0.64 8.73
C LEU A 37 6.46 0.80 9.88
N CYS A 38 5.20 0.43 9.64
CA CYS A 38 4.12 0.50 10.62
C CYS A 38 3.21 -0.75 10.60
N TYR A 39 3.77 -1.86 10.10
CA TYR A 39 3.07 -3.14 10.01
C TYR A 39 2.79 -3.78 11.38
N GLU A 40 1.95 -4.80 11.41
CA GLU A 40 1.57 -5.55 12.62
C GLU A 40 1.22 -4.64 13.82
N SER A 41 0.29 -3.72 13.58
CA SER A 41 -0.25 -2.80 14.60
C SER A 41 -1.79 -2.93 14.65
N LYS A 42 -2.49 -1.88 15.00
CA LYS A 42 -3.96 -1.84 15.02
C LYS A 42 -4.50 -0.61 14.30
N LEU A 43 -3.79 -0.20 13.24
CA LEU A 43 -4.13 0.99 12.48
C LEU A 43 -5.46 0.78 11.75
N LYS A 44 -6.34 1.78 11.85
CA LYS A 44 -7.61 1.84 11.12
C LYS A 44 -7.58 2.87 9.99
N SER A 45 -6.59 3.75 9.97
CA SER A 45 -6.33 4.73 8.91
C SER A 45 -4.86 5.12 8.91
N LEU A 46 -4.40 5.71 7.80
CA LEU A 46 -3.03 6.18 7.63
C LEU A 46 -2.87 7.68 7.92
N VAL A 47 -3.88 8.31 8.52
CA VAL A 47 -3.81 9.73 8.88
C VAL A 47 -2.65 9.98 9.83
N GLY A 48 -1.79 10.92 9.44
CA GLY A 48 -0.54 11.25 10.15
C GLY A 48 0.72 10.68 9.50
N SER A 49 0.61 9.89 8.42
CA SER A 49 1.78 9.47 7.65
C SER A 49 2.37 10.62 6.82
N PRO A 50 3.67 10.57 6.46
CA PRO A 50 4.28 11.54 5.55
C PRO A 50 3.63 11.50 4.17
N LYS A 51 3.69 12.59 3.43
CA LYS A 51 3.18 12.68 2.06
C LYS A 51 4.04 11.94 1.03
N GLU A 52 5.34 11.86 1.32
CA GLU A 52 6.32 11.16 0.51
C GLU A 52 7.22 10.30 1.40
N VAL A 53 7.51 9.08 0.94
CA VAL A 53 8.44 8.13 1.58
C VAL A 53 9.54 7.79 0.59
N GLY A 54 10.79 7.92 1.04
CA GLY A 54 11.96 7.83 0.17
C GLY A 54 12.32 6.41 -0.25
N ASP A 55 11.78 5.39 0.42
CA ASP A 55 11.98 3.99 0.06
C ASP A 55 10.67 3.20 0.21
N THR A 56 10.55 2.27 1.13
CA THR A 56 9.37 1.43 1.36
C THR A 56 8.42 2.05 2.38
N PHE A 57 7.12 2.05 2.08
CA PHE A 57 6.05 2.25 3.04
C PHE A 57 5.34 0.92 3.27
N ASP A 58 5.45 0.40 4.48
CA ASP A 58 4.87 -0.89 4.85
C ASP A 58 3.85 -0.72 5.99
N CYS A 59 2.58 -0.94 5.65
CA CYS A 59 1.44 -0.91 6.56
C CYS A 59 0.68 -2.25 6.58
N ASN A 60 1.34 -3.35 6.23
CA ASN A 60 0.70 -4.66 6.20
C ASN A 60 0.23 -5.10 7.60
N ALA A 61 -0.65 -6.09 7.64
CA ALA A 61 -1.15 -6.71 8.86
C ALA A 61 -1.67 -5.68 9.89
N ASN A 62 -2.61 -4.85 9.44
CA ASN A 62 -3.34 -3.88 10.27
C ASN A 62 -4.86 -4.11 10.15
N MET A 63 -5.66 -3.10 10.46
CA MET A 63 -7.13 -3.12 10.41
C MET A 63 -7.64 -1.98 9.50
N LEU A 64 -6.89 -1.71 8.39
CA LEU A 64 -7.22 -0.61 7.48
C LEU A 64 -8.42 -0.97 6.62
N THR A 65 -9.42 -0.12 6.61
CA THR A 65 -10.55 -0.18 5.68
C THR A 65 -10.44 0.85 4.55
N THR A 66 -9.46 1.74 4.63
CA THR A 66 -9.15 2.78 3.65
C THR A 66 -7.66 3.12 3.70
N LEU A 67 -7.11 3.59 2.59
CA LEU A 67 -5.74 4.13 2.49
C LEU A 67 -5.69 5.64 2.69
N GLU A 68 -6.82 6.24 3.09
CA GLU A 68 -6.90 7.69 3.26
C GLU A 68 -5.92 8.20 4.33
N GLY A 69 -5.29 9.33 4.02
CA GLY A 69 -4.23 9.90 4.86
C GLY A 69 -2.84 9.32 4.64
N GLY A 70 -2.72 8.27 3.82
CA GLY A 70 -1.44 7.66 3.45
C GLY A 70 -0.57 8.54 2.54
N PRO A 71 0.68 8.08 2.25
CA PRO A 71 1.59 8.77 1.37
C PRO A 71 1.02 8.88 -0.05
N LYS A 72 1.39 9.92 -0.78
CA LYS A 72 1.04 10.08 -2.20
C LYS A 72 2.13 9.57 -3.12
N ILE A 73 3.37 9.54 -2.62
CA ILE A 73 4.55 9.09 -3.36
C ILE A 73 5.33 8.13 -2.48
N VAL A 74 5.63 6.94 -3.01
CA VAL A 74 6.50 5.93 -2.40
C VAL A 74 7.55 5.53 -3.44
N LYS A 75 8.82 5.80 -3.16
CA LYS A 75 9.87 5.69 -4.19
C LYS A 75 10.24 4.25 -4.57
N ASN A 76 9.93 3.28 -3.71
CA ASN A 76 10.26 1.86 -3.96
C ASN A 76 9.02 0.98 -3.82
N LYS A 77 8.69 0.49 -2.63
CA LYS A 77 7.61 -0.46 -2.37
C LYS A 77 6.52 0.13 -1.49
N PHE A 78 5.26 -0.05 -1.89
CA PHE A 78 4.09 0.17 -1.05
C PHE A 78 3.45 -1.17 -0.72
N ASP A 79 3.32 -1.50 0.57
CA ASP A 79 2.71 -2.73 1.05
C ASP A 79 1.54 -2.43 1.99
N CYS A 80 0.33 -2.74 1.54
CA CYS A 80 -0.90 -2.66 2.33
C CYS A 80 -1.58 -4.04 2.47
N SER A 81 -0.81 -5.11 2.36
CA SER A 81 -1.32 -6.48 2.43
C SER A 81 -1.94 -6.80 3.79
N PHE A 82 -2.84 -7.79 3.83
CA PHE A 82 -3.46 -8.29 5.05
C PHE A 82 -4.11 -7.20 5.89
N ASN A 83 -5.06 -6.49 5.26
CA ASN A 83 -5.94 -5.49 5.86
C ASN A 83 -7.41 -5.80 5.49
N ASP A 84 -8.33 -4.87 5.74
CA ASP A 84 -9.75 -4.99 5.44
C ASP A 84 -10.18 -4.04 4.31
N LEU A 85 -9.28 -3.78 3.33
CA LEU A 85 -9.54 -2.85 2.23
C LEU A 85 -10.54 -3.44 1.23
N THR A 86 -11.45 -2.62 0.71
CA THR A 86 -12.35 -2.98 -0.39
C THR A 86 -11.98 -2.32 -1.71
N THR A 87 -11.25 -1.21 -1.66
CA THR A 87 -10.69 -0.49 -2.82
C THR A 87 -9.28 0.01 -2.51
N LEU A 88 -8.59 0.59 -3.50
CA LEU A 88 -7.29 1.24 -3.32
C LEU A 88 -7.40 2.77 -3.24
N GLU A 89 -8.63 3.29 -3.09
CA GLU A 89 -8.85 4.74 -2.97
C GLU A 89 -8.13 5.33 -1.76
N GLY A 90 -7.59 6.52 -1.95
CA GLY A 90 -6.76 7.19 -0.93
C GLY A 90 -5.30 6.78 -0.92
N GLY A 91 -4.92 5.71 -1.63
CA GLY A 91 -3.56 5.20 -1.73
C GLY A 91 -2.61 6.12 -2.51
N PRO A 92 -1.33 5.67 -2.66
CA PRO A 92 -0.31 6.41 -3.38
C PRO A 92 -0.63 6.52 -4.87
N GLN A 93 -0.33 7.68 -5.46
CA GLN A 93 -0.45 7.94 -6.89
C GLN A 93 0.80 7.54 -7.67
N GLU A 94 1.96 7.49 -6.98
CA GLU A 94 3.24 7.09 -7.53
C GLU A 94 3.89 6.04 -6.62
N VAL A 95 4.20 4.88 -7.20
CA VAL A 95 4.94 3.78 -6.56
C VAL A 95 6.04 3.33 -7.51
N GLY A 96 7.29 3.35 -7.02
CA GLY A 96 8.46 3.19 -7.87
C GLY A 96 8.63 1.79 -8.42
N LYS A 97 8.41 0.74 -7.61
CA LYS A 97 8.68 -0.65 -8.04
C LYS A 97 7.58 -1.64 -7.71
N GLU A 98 7.18 -1.77 -6.46
CA GLU A 98 6.26 -2.83 -6.03
C GLU A 98 5.04 -2.26 -5.31
N TYR A 99 3.89 -2.78 -5.64
CA TYR A 99 2.63 -2.49 -4.96
C TYR A 99 1.99 -3.80 -4.54
N ASP A 100 2.02 -4.10 -3.25
CA ASP A 100 1.40 -5.28 -2.67
C ASP A 100 0.11 -4.90 -1.93
N CYS A 101 -1.00 -5.48 -2.35
CA CYS A 101 -2.30 -5.40 -1.68
C CYS A 101 -2.91 -6.79 -1.44
N ILE A 102 -2.05 -7.79 -1.18
CA ILE A 102 -2.43 -9.20 -0.99
C ILE A 102 -3.34 -9.36 0.22
N GLY A 103 -4.32 -10.26 0.14
CA GLY A 103 -5.09 -10.69 1.30
C GLY A 103 -5.92 -9.56 1.92
N ASN A 104 -6.69 -8.88 1.09
CA ASN A 104 -7.71 -7.90 1.46
C ASN A 104 -9.09 -8.38 0.95
N ASN A 105 -10.10 -7.52 1.00
CA ASN A 105 -11.44 -7.75 0.45
C ASN A 105 -11.69 -6.85 -0.78
N ILE A 106 -10.64 -6.62 -1.60
CA ILE A 106 -10.69 -5.66 -2.71
C ILE A 106 -11.55 -6.24 -3.84
N ASP A 107 -12.66 -5.60 -4.12
CA ASP A 107 -13.55 -5.89 -5.24
C ASP A 107 -13.33 -4.96 -6.44
N SER A 108 -12.65 -3.83 -6.24
CA SER A 108 -12.31 -2.84 -7.26
C SER A 108 -10.90 -2.30 -7.07
N LEU A 109 -10.12 -2.25 -8.16
CA LEU A 109 -8.77 -1.65 -8.19
C LEU A 109 -8.79 -0.11 -8.28
N ARG A 110 -9.97 0.50 -8.10
CA ARG A 110 -10.11 1.96 -8.11
C ARG A 110 -9.17 2.59 -7.08
N GLY A 111 -8.43 3.61 -7.51
CA GLY A 111 -7.42 4.27 -6.68
C GLY A 111 -6.01 3.70 -6.84
N ALA A 112 -5.81 2.61 -7.58
CA ALA A 112 -4.48 2.16 -7.96
C ALA A 112 -3.76 3.25 -8.79
N PRO A 113 -2.41 3.37 -8.69
CA PRO A 113 -1.63 4.23 -9.58
C PRO A 113 -1.76 3.76 -11.03
N SER A 114 -1.59 4.65 -12.00
CA SER A 114 -1.70 4.26 -13.42
C SER A 114 -0.54 3.40 -13.91
N LEU A 115 0.63 3.48 -13.25
CA LEU A 115 1.88 2.84 -13.64
C LEU A 115 2.67 2.38 -12.42
N ILE A 116 3.22 1.16 -12.50
CA ILE A 116 4.16 0.58 -11.53
C ILE A 116 5.33 -0.01 -12.30
N LEU A 117 6.56 0.47 -12.04
CA LEU A 117 7.76 0.00 -12.74
C LEU A 117 8.33 -1.31 -12.13
N GLY A 118 7.45 -2.23 -11.80
CA GLY A 118 7.81 -3.52 -11.21
C GLY A 118 6.59 -4.41 -11.08
N THR A 119 6.33 -4.94 -9.89
CA THR A 119 5.23 -5.88 -9.63
C THR A 119 4.03 -5.20 -9.00
N PHE A 120 2.85 -5.43 -9.57
CA PHE A 120 1.55 -5.20 -8.93
C PHE A 120 0.98 -6.54 -8.47
N ASN A 121 0.78 -6.70 -7.16
CA ASN A 121 0.32 -7.95 -6.59
C ASN A 121 -1.00 -7.75 -5.82
N CYS A 122 -2.09 -8.19 -6.42
CA CYS A 122 -3.45 -8.15 -5.88
C CYS A 122 -4.03 -9.55 -5.65
N LYS A 123 -3.17 -10.52 -5.34
CA LYS A 123 -3.53 -11.89 -5.02
C LYS A 123 -4.41 -11.96 -3.77
N HIS A 124 -5.27 -12.99 -3.65
CA HIS A 124 -6.18 -13.20 -2.52
C HIS A 124 -7.04 -11.97 -2.21
N ASN A 125 -7.88 -11.58 -3.18
CA ASN A 125 -8.87 -10.52 -3.05
C ASN A 125 -10.20 -10.97 -3.66
N ASP A 126 -11.18 -10.07 -3.75
CA ASP A 126 -12.53 -10.33 -4.25
C ASP A 126 -12.75 -9.79 -5.68
N LEU A 127 -11.69 -9.66 -6.49
CA LEU A 127 -11.77 -9.08 -7.82
C LEU A 127 -12.56 -9.98 -8.78
N SER A 128 -13.50 -9.37 -9.50
CA SER A 128 -14.21 -9.95 -10.64
C SER A 128 -13.81 -9.32 -11.98
N SER A 129 -12.98 -8.27 -11.95
CA SER A 129 -12.51 -7.50 -13.10
C SER A 129 -11.12 -6.93 -12.86
N LEU A 130 -10.36 -6.70 -13.94
CA LEU A 130 -9.10 -5.94 -13.90
C LEU A 130 -9.32 -4.47 -14.33
N GLU A 131 -10.53 -3.96 -14.25
CA GLU A 131 -10.77 -2.53 -14.46
C GLU A 131 -9.94 -1.71 -13.45
N TYR A 132 -9.37 -0.60 -13.89
CA TYR A 132 -8.41 0.24 -13.13
C TYR A 132 -7.07 -0.44 -12.75
N CYS A 133 -6.76 -1.63 -13.29
CA CYS A 133 -5.47 -2.26 -13.06
C CYS A 133 -4.33 -1.38 -13.62
N PRO A 134 -3.25 -1.15 -12.86
CA PRO A 134 -2.12 -0.36 -13.33
C PRO A 134 -1.39 -1.05 -14.49
N LYS A 135 -0.68 -0.28 -15.30
CA LYS A 135 0.37 -0.83 -16.15
C LYS A 135 1.55 -1.25 -15.27
N ALA A 136 2.08 -2.46 -15.46
CA ALA A 136 3.19 -3.00 -14.66
C ALA A 136 4.06 -3.96 -15.46
N TYR A 137 5.31 -4.20 -15.02
CA TYR A 137 6.14 -5.26 -15.62
C TYR A 137 5.66 -6.66 -15.23
N SER A 138 5.05 -6.80 -14.07
CA SER A 138 4.49 -8.05 -13.60
C SER A 138 3.18 -7.81 -12.84
N ILE A 139 2.19 -8.66 -13.07
CA ILE A 139 0.89 -8.62 -12.39
C ILE A 139 0.59 -9.99 -11.84
N ILE A 140 0.34 -10.06 -10.52
CA ILE A 140 -0.06 -11.26 -9.80
C ILE A 140 -1.48 -11.05 -9.27
N CYS A 141 -2.46 -11.72 -9.86
CA CYS A 141 -3.88 -11.57 -9.56
C CYS A 141 -4.59 -12.93 -9.39
N THR A 142 -3.88 -13.94 -8.92
CA THR A 142 -4.44 -15.26 -8.61
C THR A 142 -5.28 -15.23 -7.33
N GLU A 143 -6.13 -16.26 -7.15
CA GLU A 143 -6.94 -16.41 -5.94
C GLU A 143 -7.84 -15.20 -5.67
N ASN A 144 -8.52 -14.77 -6.72
CA ASN A 144 -9.62 -13.80 -6.70
C ASN A 144 -10.94 -14.52 -6.99
N LEU A 145 -12.06 -13.81 -7.06
CA LEU A 145 -13.39 -14.41 -7.37
C LEU A 145 -13.41 -15.09 -8.74
N VAL A 146 -12.60 -14.59 -9.68
CA VAL A 146 -12.41 -15.17 -11.01
C VAL A 146 -10.93 -15.42 -11.31
N ASN A 147 -10.66 -16.38 -12.17
CA ASN A 147 -9.33 -16.63 -12.71
C ASN A 147 -9.16 -15.81 -13.99
N PHE A 148 -8.32 -14.79 -13.96
CA PHE A 148 -8.00 -13.96 -15.12
C PHE A 148 -7.11 -14.72 -16.10
N SER A 149 -7.45 -14.67 -17.38
CA SER A 149 -6.65 -15.27 -18.45
C SER A 149 -5.35 -14.50 -18.70
N LYS A 150 -4.38 -15.17 -19.34
CA LYS A 150 -3.13 -14.50 -19.73
C LYS A 150 -3.38 -13.34 -20.70
N GLU A 151 -4.37 -13.46 -21.57
CA GLU A 151 -4.76 -12.43 -22.52
C GLU A 151 -5.36 -11.20 -21.83
N GLU A 152 -6.13 -11.39 -20.77
CA GLU A 152 -6.66 -10.29 -19.98
C GLU A 152 -5.53 -9.55 -19.25
N ILE A 153 -4.64 -10.27 -18.58
CA ILE A 153 -3.50 -9.71 -17.86
C ILE A 153 -2.54 -8.99 -18.81
N ALA A 154 -2.28 -9.57 -19.99
CA ALA A 154 -1.36 -9.01 -20.98
C ALA A 154 -1.73 -7.59 -21.42
N LYS A 155 -2.99 -7.18 -21.34
CA LYS A 155 -3.45 -5.82 -21.65
C LYS A 155 -2.82 -4.76 -20.74
N TYR A 156 -2.36 -5.15 -19.57
CA TYR A 156 -1.82 -4.26 -18.53
C TYR A 156 -0.31 -4.40 -18.34
N LEU A 157 0.33 -5.39 -18.99
CA LEU A 157 1.79 -5.54 -18.96
C LEU A 157 2.49 -4.47 -19.79
N ILE A 158 3.60 -3.98 -19.27
CA ILE A 158 4.54 -3.11 -19.97
C ILE A 158 5.48 -4.00 -20.79
N PRO A 159 5.81 -3.62 -22.05
CA PRO A 159 6.79 -4.33 -22.87
C PRO A 159 8.18 -4.39 -22.25
#